data_111e83b1cba2b46471e868fe5c386976
#
_entry.id   111e83b1cba2b46471e868fe5c386976
#
_cell.length_a   1.000
_cell.length_b   1.000
_cell.length_c   1.000
_cell.angle_alpha   90.00
_cell.angle_beta   90.00
_cell.angle_gamma   90.00
#
_symmetry.space_group_name_H-M   'P 1'
#
loop_
_entity.id
_entity.type
_entity.pdbx_description
1 polymer ?
#
loop_
_entity_poly.entity_id
_entity_poly.type
_entity_poly.pdbx_seq_one_letter_code
_entity_poly.pdbx_strand_id
1 'polypeptide(L)'
;MTSPIIVFDLDGTLVDTAPDLLDSLNHCLRTVCVPEVAPVEIRRYVGFGSRVMIERAFAAHGRPIDNEELDALQKLFIEHYTAGMPGLSRPFPGVMDALERFRSAGFIAAVCTNKLEDLSKRLLEALQIDERFAAICGADTFGHRKPDPRHLIDTIKLAGGDPDRAVMVGDSRTDIDTAKAAGIPVVAVDFGYTDRPVQEFEPSIVISHFDELTVELGNKLIKSAAGQAVA
;
A
#
# COMPACT_ATOMS: atom_id res chain seq x y z
N MET A 1 8.87 14.73 -23.34
CA MET A 1 9.34 14.53 -21.95
C MET A 1 8.38 13.58 -21.29
N THR A 2 8.85 12.57 -20.60
CA THR A 2 8.02 11.67 -19.81
C THR A 2 7.35 12.43 -18.66
N SER A 3 6.11 12.09 -18.30
CA SER A 3 5.34 12.78 -17.28
C SER A 3 5.88 12.49 -15.87
N PRO A 4 5.82 13.46 -14.93
CA PRO A 4 6.07 13.16 -13.54
C PRO A 4 4.99 12.20 -13.02
N ILE A 5 5.35 11.39 -12.03
CA ILE A 5 4.44 10.37 -11.50
C ILE A 5 4.43 10.37 -9.97
N ILE A 6 3.24 10.16 -9.41
CA ILE A 6 3.06 9.88 -7.99
C ILE A 6 2.54 8.45 -7.84
N VAL A 7 3.22 7.66 -7.03
CA VAL A 7 2.89 6.25 -6.81
C VAL A 7 2.45 6.06 -5.37
N PHE A 8 1.34 5.40 -5.18
CA PHE A 8 0.75 5.18 -3.85
C PHE A 8 0.78 3.69 -3.48
N ASP A 9 1.01 3.39 -2.21
CA ASP A 9 0.50 2.15 -1.65
C ASP A 9 -1.02 2.22 -1.50
N LEU A 10 -1.66 1.09 -1.27
CA LEU A 10 -3.12 0.97 -1.21
C LEU A 10 -3.63 0.90 0.23
N ASP A 11 -3.35 -0.23 0.91
CA ASP A 11 -3.88 -0.53 2.25
C ASP A 11 -3.17 0.33 3.31
N GLY A 12 -3.90 1.20 4.01
CA GLY A 12 -3.31 2.10 5.01
C GLY A 12 -2.77 3.43 4.44
N THR A 13 -2.74 3.56 3.13
CA THR A 13 -2.31 4.78 2.45
C THR A 13 -3.45 5.44 1.69
N LEU A 14 -3.91 4.85 0.59
CA LEU A 14 -5.06 5.37 -0.17
C LEU A 14 -6.39 5.03 0.49
N VAL A 15 -6.51 3.82 1.03
CA VAL A 15 -7.76 3.26 1.52
C VAL A 15 -7.58 2.72 2.94
N ASP A 16 -8.50 3.09 3.83
CA ASP A 16 -8.65 2.42 5.13
C ASP A 16 -9.37 1.10 4.91
N THR A 17 -8.59 0.02 4.81
CA THR A 17 -9.06 -1.34 4.58
C THR A 17 -9.03 -2.20 5.84
N ALA A 18 -8.53 -1.68 6.95
CA ALA A 18 -8.35 -2.43 8.20
C ALA A 18 -9.62 -3.13 8.69
N PRO A 19 -10.83 -2.53 8.64
CA PRO A 19 -12.04 -3.18 9.11
C PRO A 19 -12.35 -4.48 8.35
N ASP A 20 -12.24 -4.47 7.03
CA ASP A 20 -12.60 -5.62 6.18
C ASP A 20 -11.51 -6.69 6.17
N LEU A 21 -10.23 -6.26 6.28
CA LEU A 21 -9.11 -7.19 6.46
C LEU A 21 -9.20 -7.91 7.81
N LEU A 22 -9.57 -7.19 8.88
CA LEU A 22 -9.79 -7.78 10.21
C LEU A 22 -10.94 -8.79 10.20
N ASP A 23 -12.07 -8.42 9.60
CA ASP A 23 -13.24 -9.31 9.52
C ASP A 23 -12.88 -10.60 8.77
N SER A 24 -12.17 -10.49 7.66
CA SER A 24 -11.72 -11.65 6.87
C SER A 24 -10.70 -12.50 7.62
N LEU A 25 -9.77 -11.89 8.35
CA LEU A 25 -8.84 -12.62 9.22
C LEU A 25 -9.59 -13.37 10.32
N ASN A 26 -10.48 -12.69 11.03
CA ASN A 26 -11.25 -13.28 12.11
C ASN A 26 -12.23 -14.36 11.64
N HIS A 27 -12.78 -14.22 10.42
CA HIS A 27 -13.52 -15.28 9.77
C HIS A 27 -12.68 -16.55 9.63
N CYS A 28 -11.44 -16.45 9.15
CA CYS A 28 -10.51 -17.59 9.05
C CYS A 28 -10.20 -18.19 10.44
N LEU A 29 -9.85 -17.34 11.42
CA LEU A 29 -9.47 -17.80 12.76
C LEU A 29 -10.60 -18.55 13.46
N ARG A 30 -11.86 -18.13 13.28
CA ARG A 30 -13.05 -18.84 13.81
C ARG A 30 -13.16 -20.26 13.30
N THR A 31 -12.87 -20.52 12.01
CA THR A 31 -12.99 -21.86 11.41
C THR A 31 -12.03 -22.88 12.00
N VAL A 32 -10.93 -22.43 12.58
CA VAL A 32 -9.86 -23.27 13.15
C VAL A 32 -9.71 -23.09 14.67
N CYS A 33 -10.72 -22.48 15.33
CA CYS A 33 -10.75 -22.25 16.77
C CYS A 33 -9.50 -21.53 17.32
N VAL A 34 -8.93 -20.60 16.55
CA VAL A 34 -7.92 -19.65 17.02
C VAL A 34 -8.64 -18.39 17.51
N PRO A 35 -8.24 -17.79 18.64
CA PRO A 35 -8.83 -16.55 19.13
C PRO A 35 -8.78 -15.42 18.09
N GLU A 36 -9.83 -14.60 18.06
CA GLU A 36 -9.92 -13.47 17.14
C GLU A 36 -8.93 -12.37 17.52
N VAL A 37 -8.46 -11.64 16.51
CA VAL A 37 -7.65 -10.43 16.66
C VAL A 37 -8.56 -9.25 16.99
N ALA A 38 -8.21 -8.48 18.02
CA ALA A 38 -8.96 -7.30 18.39
C ALA A 38 -8.73 -6.13 17.39
N PRO A 39 -9.72 -5.25 17.15
CA PRO A 39 -9.57 -4.13 16.22
C PRO A 39 -8.35 -3.24 16.48
N VAL A 40 -8.01 -3.00 17.74
CA VAL A 40 -6.86 -2.19 18.14
C VAL A 40 -5.51 -2.80 17.72
N GLU A 41 -5.47 -4.10 17.47
CA GLU A 41 -4.25 -4.82 17.13
C GLU A 41 -4.03 -4.97 15.62
N ILE A 42 -5.04 -4.70 14.78
CA ILE A 42 -4.99 -4.99 13.34
C ILE A 42 -3.79 -4.34 12.64
N ARG A 43 -3.36 -3.18 13.08
CA ARG A 43 -2.20 -2.47 12.51
C ARG A 43 -0.91 -3.29 12.51
N ARG A 44 -0.76 -4.27 13.43
CA ARG A 44 0.41 -5.16 13.51
C ARG A 44 0.39 -6.27 12.45
N TYR A 45 -0.73 -6.48 11.80
CA TYR A 45 -0.96 -7.59 10.87
C TYR A 45 -0.95 -7.15 9.41
N VAL A 46 -1.41 -5.94 9.13
CA VAL A 46 -1.55 -5.40 7.76
C VAL A 46 -0.21 -4.97 7.15
N GLY A 47 -0.16 -4.83 5.81
CA GLY A 47 1.00 -4.31 5.06
C GLY A 47 1.91 -5.38 4.43
N PHE A 48 1.74 -6.67 4.78
CA PHE A 48 2.58 -7.76 4.30
C PHE A 48 1.83 -8.82 3.46
N GLY A 49 0.54 -8.60 3.22
CA GLY A 49 -0.36 -9.52 2.52
C GLY A 49 -1.05 -10.54 3.46
N SER A 50 -2.14 -11.15 2.96
CA SER A 50 -3.04 -12.01 3.76
C SER A 50 -2.34 -13.23 4.37
N ARG A 51 -1.38 -13.84 3.66
CA ARG A 51 -0.62 -15.00 4.15
C ARG A 51 0.12 -14.66 5.44
N VAL A 52 0.87 -13.56 5.43
CA VAL A 52 1.63 -13.09 6.61
C VAL A 52 0.69 -12.66 7.75
N MET A 53 -0.47 -12.10 7.43
CA MET A 53 -1.49 -11.77 8.45
C MET A 53 -1.93 -13.03 9.20
N ILE A 54 -2.23 -14.12 8.51
CA ILE A 54 -2.64 -15.40 9.10
C ILE A 54 -1.50 -15.99 9.93
N GLU A 55 -0.28 -16.07 9.37
CA GLU A 55 0.91 -16.57 10.08
C GLU A 55 1.15 -15.82 11.41
N ARG A 56 1.06 -14.49 11.38
CA ARG A 56 1.23 -13.65 12.58
C ARG A 56 0.14 -13.89 13.62
N ALA A 57 -1.11 -14.08 13.19
CA ALA A 57 -2.21 -14.38 14.11
C ALA A 57 -2.00 -15.74 14.81
N PHE A 58 -1.56 -16.76 14.09
CA PHE A 58 -1.20 -18.06 14.66
C PHE A 58 -0.01 -17.95 15.62
N ALA A 59 1.05 -17.25 15.21
CA ALA A 59 2.23 -17.03 16.04
C ALA A 59 1.92 -16.29 17.36
N ALA A 60 1.02 -15.30 17.31
CA ALA A 60 0.59 -14.54 18.49
C ALA A 60 -0.09 -15.43 19.55
N HIS A 61 -0.66 -16.56 19.14
CA HIS A 61 -1.27 -17.57 20.01
C HIS A 61 -0.39 -18.80 20.25
N GLY A 62 0.89 -18.75 19.84
CA GLY A 62 1.82 -19.88 20.00
C GLY A 62 1.40 -21.13 19.24
N ARG A 63 0.52 -21.03 18.25
CA ARG A 63 0.05 -22.13 17.42
C ARG A 63 0.90 -22.22 16.15
N PRO A 64 1.60 -23.35 15.89
CA PRO A 64 2.24 -23.56 14.60
C PRO A 64 1.17 -23.73 13.50
N ILE A 65 1.50 -23.34 12.28
CA ILE A 65 0.70 -23.55 11.08
C ILE A 65 1.59 -24.14 9.99
N ASP A 66 1.12 -25.20 9.34
CA ASP A 66 1.82 -25.76 8.18
C ASP A 66 1.36 -25.07 6.87
N ASN A 67 2.04 -25.40 5.77
CA ASN A 67 1.76 -24.76 4.50
C ASN A 67 0.37 -25.14 3.93
N GLU A 68 -0.12 -26.35 4.17
CA GLU A 68 -1.41 -26.82 3.67
C GLU A 68 -2.57 -26.08 4.37
N GLU A 69 -2.52 -25.99 5.71
CA GLU A 69 -3.49 -25.22 6.49
C GLU A 69 -3.44 -23.73 6.12
N LEU A 70 -2.24 -23.18 5.95
CA LEU A 70 -2.04 -21.77 5.60
C LEU A 70 -2.59 -21.44 4.21
N ASP A 71 -2.37 -22.32 3.22
CA ASP A 71 -2.91 -22.15 1.85
C ASP A 71 -4.43 -22.22 1.85
N ALA A 72 -5.03 -23.15 2.60
CA ALA A 72 -6.48 -23.26 2.74
C ALA A 72 -7.09 -22.02 3.40
N LEU A 73 -6.48 -21.51 4.48
CA LEU A 73 -6.94 -20.31 5.16
C LEU A 73 -6.73 -19.05 4.32
N GLN A 74 -5.64 -18.96 3.56
CA GLN A 74 -5.43 -17.84 2.64
C GLN A 74 -6.52 -17.81 1.54
N LYS A 75 -6.87 -18.96 0.99
CA LYS A 75 -7.97 -19.06 0.03
C LYS A 75 -9.29 -18.61 0.63
N LEU A 76 -9.62 -19.09 1.82
CA LEU A 76 -10.82 -18.68 2.56
C LEU A 76 -10.85 -17.18 2.84
N PHE A 77 -9.70 -16.61 3.24
CA PHE A 77 -9.55 -15.17 3.45
C PHE A 77 -9.89 -14.39 2.18
N ILE A 78 -9.29 -14.78 1.04
CA ILE A 78 -9.50 -14.11 -0.25
C ILE A 78 -10.97 -14.20 -0.67
N GLU A 79 -11.59 -15.36 -0.54
CA GLU A 79 -13.01 -15.58 -0.86
C GLU A 79 -13.91 -14.68 -0.01
N HIS A 80 -13.71 -14.67 1.31
CA HIS A 80 -14.50 -13.84 2.23
C HIS A 80 -14.30 -12.35 1.97
N TYR A 81 -13.03 -11.90 1.84
CA TYR A 81 -12.71 -10.51 1.56
C TYR A 81 -13.33 -10.02 0.24
N THR A 82 -13.22 -10.82 -0.81
CA THR A 82 -13.77 -10.48 -2.14
C THR A 82 -15.29 -10.39 -2.12
N ALA A 83 -15.96 -11.33 -1.43
CA ALA A 83 -17.42 -11.34 -1.31
C ALA A 83 -17.96 -10.12 -0.54
N GLY A 84 -17.17 -9.57 0.39
CA GLY A 84 -17.54 -8.41 1.20
C GLY A 84 -17.19 -7.04 0.60
N MET A 85 -16.43 -6.98 -0.50
CA MET A 85 -15.96 -5.70 -1.08
C MET A 85 -17.10 -4.79 -1.52
N PRO A 86 -16.98 -3.44 -1.36
CA PRO A 86 -15.91 -2.75 -0.64
C PRO A 86 -16.09 -2.76 0.88
N GLY A 87 -17.19 -3.28 1.40
CA GLY A 87 -17.49 -3.38 2.82
C GLY A 87 -17.46 -2.02 3.55
N LEU A 88 -16.63 -1.94 4.56
CA LEU A 88 -16.34 -0.71 5.32
C LEU A 88 -15.14 0.06 4.78
N SER A 89 -14.41 -0.50 3.80
CA SER A 89 -13.24 0.18 3.20
C SER A 89 -13.64 1.51 2.56
N ARG A 90 -12.87 2.54 2.83
CA ARG A 90 -13.11 3.91 2.31
C ARG A 90 -11.77 4.60 2.00
N PRO A 91 -11.69 5.45 0.97
CA PRO A 91 -10.53 6.32 0.81
C PRO A 91 -10.29 7.17 2.06
N PHE A 92 -9.03 7.34 2.43
CA PHE A 92 -8.69 8.25 3.53
C PHE A 92 -9.11 9.70 3.19
N PRO A 93 -9.40 10.54 4.21
CA PRO A 93 -9.75 11.94 3.98
C PRO A 93 -8.70 12.68 3.14
N GLY A 94 -9.14 13.43 2.13
CA GLY A 94 -8.27 14.23 1.27
C GLY A 94 -7.63 13.48 0.10
N VAL A 95 -7.73 12.14 0.00
CA VAL A 95 -7.18 11.34 -1.11
C VAL A 95 -7.72 11.82 -2.46
N MET A 96 -9.03 11.98 -2.58
CA MET A 96 -9.65 12.37 -3.85
C MET A 96 -9.19 13.74 -4.33
N ASP A 97 -9.07 14.69 -3.40
CA ASP A 97 -8.59 16.03 -3.71
C ASP A 97 -7.10 16.03 -4.06
N ALA A 98 -6.30 15.19 -3.39
CA ALA A 98 -4.88 15.01 -3.71
C ALA A 98 -4.71 14.43 -5.13
N LEU A 99 -5.42 13.36 -5.48
CA LEU A 99 -5.39 12.76 -6.81
C LEU A 99 -5.76 13.79 -7.90
N GLU A 100 -6.80 14.59 -7.66
CA GLU A 100 -7.23 15.63 -8.60
C GLU A 100 -6.20 16.75 -8.73
N ARG A 101 -5.57 17.20 -7.63
CA ARG A 101 -4.49 18.21 -7.65
C ARG A 101 -3.30 17.76 -8.50
N PHE A 102 -2.84 16.53 -8.30
CA PHE A 102 -1.70 15.97 -9.05
C PHE A 102 -2.06 15.75 -10.52
N ARG A 103 -3.24 15.22 -10.82
CA ARG A 103 -3.75 15.07 -12.19
C ARG A 103 -3.78 16.41 -12.94
N SER A 104 -4.35 17.44 -12.30
CA SER A 104 -4.46 18.80 -12.87
C SER A 104 -3.08 19.45 -13.10
N ALA A 105 -2.05 19.04 -12.35
CA ALA A 105 -0.68 19.48 -12.53
C ALA A 105 0.13 18.62 -13.55
N GLY A 106 -0.53 17.66 -14.23
CA GLY A 106 0.08 16.81 -15.25
C GLY A 106 0.87 15.63 -14.72
N PHE A 107 0.68 15.26 -13.44
CA PHE A 107 1.23 14.01 -12.90
C PHE A 107 0.37 12.83 -13.30
N ILE A 108 1.03 11.70 -13.55
CA ILE A 108 0.40 10.38 -13.62
C ILE A 108 0.28 9.85 -12.19
N ALA A 109 -0.82 9.14 -11.88
CA ALA A 109 -0.96 8.41 -10.64
C ALA A 109 -0.91 6.91 -10.91
N ALA A 110 -0.27 6.14 -10.00
CA ALA A 110 -0.23 4.67 -10.05
C ALA A 110 -0.31 4.08 -8.64
N VAL A 111 -0.65 2.79 -8.56
CA VAL A 111 -0.68 2.01 -7.31
C VAL A 111 0.41 0.94 -7.37
N CYS A 112 1.22 0.85 -6.29
CA CYS A 112 2.25 -0.15 -6.07
C CYS A 112 2.07 -0.77 -4.68
N THR A 113 1.45 -1.96 -4.61
CA THR A 113 1.01 -2.56 -3.34
C THR A 113 1.44 -4.01 -3.18
N ASN A 114 1.55 -4.49 -1.92
CA ASN A 114 1.73 -5.91 -1.61
C ASN A 114 0.41 -6.70 -1.53
N LYS A 115 -0.73 -6.05 -1.79
CA LYS A 115 -1.99 -6.72 -2.06
C LYS A 115 -1.95 -7.39 -3.44
N LEU A 116 -2.67 -8.48 -3.66
CA LEU A 116 -2.80 -9.11 -4.99
C LEU A 116 -3.44 -8.14 -5.99
N GLU A 117 -2.98 -8.16 -7.24
CA GLU A 117 -3.41 -7.24 -8.29
C GLU A 117 -4.93 -7.27 -8.51
N ASP A 118 -5.51 -8.47 -8.66
CA ASP A 118 -6.96 -8.64 -8.86
C ASP A 118 -7.77 -8.07 -7.70
N LEU A 119 -7.35 -8.30 -6.44
CA LEU A 119 -8.01 -7.75 -5.26
C LEU A 119 -7.89 -6.22 -5.20
N SER A 120 -6.74 -5.68 -5.62
CA SER A 120 -6.51 -4.23 -5.66
C SER A 120 -7.41 -3.55 -6.68
N LYS A 121 -7.51 -4.10 -7.88
CA LYS A 121 -8.38 -3.61 -8.95
C LYS A 121 -9.85 -3.66 -8.54
N ARG A 122 -10.33 -4.81 -8.06
CA ARG A 122 -11.73 -4.96 -7.59
C ARG A 122 -12.09 -3.99 -6.48
N LEU A 123 -11.19 -3.76 -5.53
CA LEU A 123 -11.44 -2.80 -4.44
C LEU A 123 -11.57 -1.38 -5.01
N LEU A 124 -10.65 -0.96 -5.86
CA LEU A 124 -10.67 0.39 -6.44
C LEU A 124 -11.86 0.59 -7.37
N GLU A 125 -12.25 -0.42 -8.16
CA GLU A 125 -13.48 -0.44 -8.96
C GLU A 125 -14.73 -0.29 -8.09
N ALA A 126 -14.84 -1.09 -7.01
CA ALA A 126 -15.95 -1.01 -6.07
C ALA A 126 -16.06 0.37 -5.37
N LEU A 127 -14.91 1.06 -5.18
CA LEU A 127 -14.84 2.42 -4.67
C LEU A 127 -14.99 3.49 -5.77
N GLN A 128 -15.06 3.11 -7.06
CA GLN A 128 -15.19 3.98 -8.23
C GLN A 128 -14.03 4.98 -8.38
N ILE A 129 -12.81 4.53 -8.11
CA ILE A 129 -11.59 5.35 -8.21
C ILE A 129 -10.47 4.71 -9.05
N ASP A 130 -10.69 3.54 -9.60
CA ASP A 130 -9.73 2.78 -10.43
C ASP A 130 -9.26 3.55 -11.66
N GLU A 131 -10.16 4.28 -12.34
CA GLU A 131 -9.85 5.09 -13.52
C GLU A 131 -8.90 6.27 -13.24
N ARG A 132 -8.61 6.55 -11.97
CA ARG A 132 -7.65 7.58 -11.57
C ARG A 132 -6.20 7.15 -11.73
N PHE A 133 -5.95 5.84 -11.90
CA PHE A 133 -4.61 5.26 -11.91
C PHE A 133 -4.26 4.70 -13.30
N ALA A 134 -3.11 5.11 -13.82
CA ALA A 134 -2.58 4.60 -15.09
C ALA A 134 -2.08 3.16 -14.99
N ALA A 135 -1.70 2.72 -13.79
CA ALA A 135 -1.35 1.33 -13.47
C ALA A 135 -1.72 1.00 -12.03
N ILE A 136 -2.17 -0.24 -11.81
CA ILE A 136 -2.45 -0.82 -10.49
C ILE A 136 -1.66 -2.13 -10.43
N CYS A 137 -0.55 -2.13 -9.69
CA CYS A 137 0.38 -3.26 -9.60
C CYS A 137 0.35 -3.86 -8.19
N GLY A 138 0.01 -5.14 -8.12
CA GLY A 138 -0.02 -5.93 -6.90
C GLY A 138 1.24 -6.77 -6.71
N ALA A 139 1.29 -7.53 -5.62
CA ALA A 139 2.42 -8.39 -5.26
C ALA A 139 2.76 -9.46 -6.32
N ASP A 140 1.81 -9.80 -7.16
CA ASP A 140 1.84 -10.83 -8.18
C ASP A 140 1.91 -10.29 -9.62
N THR A 141 1.92 -8.98 -9.82
CA THR A 141 2.03 -8.35 -11.15
C THR A 141 3.37 -8.65 -11.79
N PHE A 142 4.44 -8.61 -11.01
CA PHE A 142 5.80 -8.90 -11.45
C PHE A 142 6.36 -10.09 -10.65
N GLY A 143 7.54 -10.60 -11.02
CA GLY A 143 8.23 -11.64 -10.26
C GLY A 143 8.86 -11.17 -8.94
N HIS A 144 8.55 -9.97 -8.50
CA HIS A 144 9.09 -9.32 -7.29
C HIS A 144 8.03 -8.38 -6.69
N ARG A 145 8.13 -8.14 -5.39
CA ARG A 145 7.21 -7.29 -4.61
C ARG A 145 7.98 -6.39 -3.64
N LYS A 146 7.34 -5.38 -3.07
CA LYS A 146 7.96 -4.54 -2.03
C LYS A 146 8.49 -5.42 -0.86
N PRO A 147 9.70 -5.19 -0.34
CA PRO A 147 10.54 -4.00 -0.51
C PRO A 147 11.53 -4.06 -1.70
N ASP A 148 11.42 -4.96 -2.66
CA ASP A 148 12.26 -4.96 -3.85
C ASP A 148 12.02 -3.68 -4.68
N PRO A 149 13.05 -2.84 -4.92
CA PRO A 149 12.88 -1.57 -5.64
C PRO A 149 12.37 -1.73 -7.06
N ARG A 150 12.59 -2.90 -7.68
CA ARG A 150 12.10 -3.19 -9.03
C ARG A 150 10.58 -3.12 -9.11
N HIS A 151 9.86 -3.49 -8.04
CA HIS A 151 8.39 -3.39 -8.02
C HIS A 151 7.92 -1.95 -8.25
N LEU A 152 8.52 -0.98 -7.57
CA LEU A 152 8.21 0.44 -7.76
C LEU A 152 8.64 0.95 -9.15
N ILE A 153 9.87 0.62 -9.58
CA ILE A 153 10.40 1.05 -10.87
C ILE A 153 9.57 0.51 -12.04
N ASP A 154 9.18 -0.76 -11.99
CA ASP A 154 8.39 -1.40 -13.05
C ASP A 154 6.93 -0.91 -13.05
N THR A 155 6.36 -0.61 -11.88
CA THR A 155 5.06 0.08 -11.77
C THR A 155 5.11 1.45 -12.46
N ILE A 156 6.14 2.25 -12.20
CA ILE A 156 6.32 3.57 -12.83
C ILE A 156 6.41 3.45 -14.35
N LYS A 157 7.21 2.51 -14.84
CA LYS A 157 7.38 2.27 -16.29
C LYS A 157 6.08 1.80 -16.94
N LEU A 158 5.36 0.87 -16.31
CA LEU A 158 4.07 0.37 -16.79
C LEU A 158 3.03 1.49 -16.88
N ALA A 159 3.04 2.43 -15.92
CA ALA A 159 2.18 3.61 -15.94
C ALA A 159 2.59 4.67 -16.96
N GLY A 160 3.75 4.51 -17.65
CA GLY A 160 4.29 5.51 -18.60
C GLY A 160 4.94 6.71 -17.92
N GLY A 161 5.27 6.61 -16.63
CA GLY A 161 5.97 7.64 -15.86
C GLY A 161 7.49 7.59 -16.00
N ASP A 162 8.13 8.56 -15.37
CA ASP A 162 9.59 8.73 -15.34
C ASP A 162 10.11 8.43 -13.92
N PRO A 163 10.95 7.40 -13.71
CA PRO A 163 11.52 7.12 -12.39
C PRO A 163 12.33 8.27 -11.80
N ASP A 164 12.97 9.09 -12.62
CA ASP A 164 13.74 10.26 -12.17
C ASP A 164 12.83 11.44 -11.77
N ARG A 165 11.54 11.32 -12.05
CA ARG A 165 10.50 12.31 -11.72
C ARG A 165 9.34 11.71 -10.92
N ALA A 166 9.67 10.75 -10.09
CA ALA A 166 8.71 10.00 -9.29
C ALA A 166 8.72 10.39 -7.81
N VAL A 167 7.57 10.22 -7.15
CA VAL A 167 7.41 10.28 -5.70
C VAL A 167 6.61 9.06 -5.27
N MET A 168 7.07 8.35 -4.23
CA MET A 168 6.29 7.30 -3.55
C MET A 168 5.52 7.89 -2.36
N VAL A 169 4.30 7.41 -2.14
CA VAL A 169 3.50 7.69 -0.94
C VAL A 169 3.14 6.36 -0.30
N GLY A 170 3.44 6.20 0.99
CA GLY A 170 3.18 4.94 1.70
C GLY A 170 3.11 5.16 3.21
N ASP A 171 2.67 4.14 3.95
CA ASP A 171 2.48 4.22 5.40
C ASP A 171 3.41 3.28 6.18
N SER A 172 4.20 2.47 5.50
CA SER A 172 4.94 1.38 6.13
C SER A 172 6.44 1.45 5.88
N ARG A 173 7.20 0.73 6.72
CA ARG A 173 8.62 0.47 6.48
C ARG A 173 8.86 -0.12 5.08
N THR A 174 7.98 -1.01 4.64
CA THR A 174 8.10 -1.67 3.34
C THR A 174 8.11 -0.67 2.18
N ASP A 175 7.27 0.37 2.25
CA ASP A 175 7.20 1.44 1.24
C ASP A 175 8.45 2.29 1.25
N ILE A 176 8.87 2.69 2.46
CA ILE A 176 10.04 3.53 2.68
C ILE A 176 11.31 2.84 2.19
N ASP A 177 11.51 1.56 2.57
CA ASP A 177 12.66 0.77 2.15
C ASP A 177 12.66 0.57 0.61
N THR A 178 11.49 0.32 0.00
CA THR A 178 11.34 0.20 -1.47
C THR A 178 11.76 1.47 -2.17
N ALA A 179 11.24 2.61 -1.73
CA ALA A 179 11.51 3.90 -2.35
C ALA A 179 12.98 4.31 -2.18
N LYS A 180 13.54 4.15 -0.97
CA LYS A 180 14.97 4.39 -0.71
C LYS A 180 15.88 3.54 -1.59
N ALA A 181 15.60 2.24 -1.70
CA ALA A 181 16.36 1.33 -2.55
C ALA A 181 16.26 1.67 -4.05
N ALA A 182 15.13 2.28 -4.47
CA ALA A 182 14.93 2.78 -5.82
C ALA A 182 15.54 4.18 -6.08
N GLY A 183 16.05 4.87 -5.04
CA GLY A 183 16.50 6.25 -5.14
C GLY A 183 15.38 7.27 -5.35
N ILE A 184 14.13 6.88 -5.02
CA ILE A 184 12.91 7.68 -5.21
C ILE A 184 12.52 8.30 -3.87
N PRO A 185 12.20 9.61 -3.80
CA PRO A 185 11.75 10.22 -2.57
C PRO A 185 10.40 9.65 -2.12
N VAL A 186 10.23 9.50 -0.80
CA VAL A 186 9.03 8.94 -0.19
C VAL A 186 8.37 9.90 0.79
N VAL A 187 7.08 10.11 0.60
CA VAL A 187 6.19 10.75 1.56
C VAL A 187 5.57 9.65 2.41
N ALA A 188 5.83 9.64 3.71
CA ALA A 188 5.18 8.71 4.61
C ALA A 188 3.93 9.36 5.23
N VAL A 189 2.84 8.60 5.34
CA VAL A 189 1.66 9.00 6.10
C VAL A 189 1.71 8.36 7.49
N ASP A 190 1.35 9.09 8.55
CA ASP A 190 1.44 8.61 9.94
C ASP A 190 0.11 8.03 10.48
N PHE A 191 -0.95 8.13 9.71
CA PHE A 191 -2.28 7.60 10.06
C PHE A 191 -2.51 6.15 9.60
N GLY A 192 -1.57 5.56 8.84
CA GLY A 192 -1.68 4.21 8.27
C GLY A 192 -1.43 3.07 9.25
N TYR A 193 -1.01 1.91 8.73
CA TYR A 193 -0.90 0.64 9.46
C TYR A 193 0.56 0.27 9.72
N THR A 194 1.18 0.96 10.65
CA THR A 194 2.56 0.67 11.05
C THR A 194 2.63 0.23 12.51
N ASP A 195 3.56 -0.64 12.82
CA ASP A 195 3.83 -1.12 14.17
C ASP A 195 4.72 -0.16 14.98
N ARG A 196 5.40 0.77 14.29
CA ARG A 196 6.27 1.81 14.87
C ARG A 196 6.08 3.13 14.14
N PRO A 197 6.37 4.26 14.77
CA PRO A 197 6.31 5.58 14.11
C PRO A 197 7.08 5.58 12.79
N VAL A 198 6.45 6.00 11.69
CA VAL A 198 7.08 6.01 10.35
C VAL A 198 8.34 6.87 10.28
N GLN A 199 8.46 7.85 11.17
CA GLN A 199 9.63 8.71 11.34
C GLN A 199 10.92 7.92 11.63
N GLU A 200 10.80 6.79 12.34
CA GLU A 200 11.93 5.91 12.65
C GLU A 200 12.58 5.26 11.42
N PHE A 201 11.84 5.19 10.32
CA PHE A 201 12.33 4.65 9.05
C PHE A 201 12.92 5.71 8.12
N GLU A 202 13.02 6.97 8.61
CA GLU A 202 13.64 8.10 7.89
C GLU A 202 13.10 8.31 6.48
N PRO A 203 11.78 8.51 6.28
CA PRO A 203 11.22 8.90 5.00
C PRO A 203 11.73 10.30 4.60
N SER A 204 11.53 10.70 3.33
CA SER A 204 11.88 12.05 2.87
C SER A 204 11.07 13.13 3.59
N ILE A 205 9.81 12.83 3.90
CA ILE A 205 8.92 13.68 4.73
C ILE A 205 7.79 12.81 5.29
N VAL A 206 7.19 13.27 6.39
CA VAL A 206 5.97 12.70 6.97
C VAL A 206 4.84 13.72 6.88
N ILE A 207 3.65 13.26 6.53
CA ILE A 207 2.41 14.04 6.54
C ILE A 207 1.35 13.33 7.41
N SER A 208 0.48 14.13 8.03
CA SER A 208 -0.63 13.64 8.86
C SER A 208 -2.00 13.78 8.17
N HIS A 209 -2.05 14.44 7.02
CA HIS A 209 -3.25 14.58 6.19
C HIS A 209 -2.89 14.76 4.72
N PHE A 210 -3.76 14.31 3.80
CA PHE A 210 -3.52 14.45 2.35
C PHE A 210 -3.56 15.89 1.84
N ASP A 211 -4.08 16.85 2.60
CA ASP A 211 -3.99 18.27 2.26
C ASP A 211 -2.55 18.79 2.27
N GLU A 212 -1.67 18.16 3.05
CA GLU A 212 -0.24 18.47 3.09
C GLU A 212 0.51 17.92 1.86
N LEU A 213 -0.07 16.95 1.13
CA LEU A 213 0.48 16.40 -0.10
C LEU A 213 0.20 17.36 -1.27
N THR A 214 0.96 18.45 -1.34
CA THR A 214 0.81 19.47 -2.39
C THR A 214 1.68 19.18 -3.61
N VAL A 215 1.32 19.76 -4.76
CA VAL A 215 2.14 19.66 -5.99
C VAL A 215 3.51 20.29 -5.81
N GLU A 216 3.60 21.38 -5.04
CA GLU A 216 4.84 22.05 -4.69
C GLU A 216 5.76 21.12 -3.90
N LEU A 217 5.21 20.39 -2.94
CA LEU A 217 5.95 19.38 -2.17
C LEU A 217 6.50 18.28 -3.10
N GLY A 218 5.66 17.71 -3.95
CA GLY A 218 6.05 16.69 -4.91
C GLY A 218 7.20 17.16 -5.82
N ASN A 219 7.05 18.35 -6.42
CA ASN A 219 8.09 18.94 -7.26
C ASN A 219 9.40 19.24 -6.51
N LYS A 220 9.31 19.68 -5.25
CA LYS A 220 10.49 19.93 -4.38
C LYS A 220 11.25 18.62 -4.12
N LEU A 221 10.53 17.54 -3.78
CA LEU A 221 11.13 16.23 -3.51
C LEU A 221 11.84 15.68 -4.74
N ILE A 222 11.23 15.73 -5.93
CA ILE A 222 11.82 15.32 -7.20
C ILE A 222 13.13 16.09 -7.48
N LYS A 223 13.10 17.42 -7.34
CA LYS A 223 14.29 18.26 -7.56
C LYS A 223 15.42 17.95 -6.57
N SER A 224 15.08 17.69 -5.31
CA SER A 224 16.07 17.37 -4.27
C SER A 224 16.77 16.02 -4.56
N ALA A 225 16.01 15.01 -5.00
CA ALA A 225 16.57 13.71 -5.38
C ALA A 225 17.50 13.82 -6.61
N ALA A 226 17.09 14.57 -7.63
CA ALA A 226 17.93 14.80 -8.82
C ALA A 226 19.25 15.52 -8.49
N GLY A 227 19.26 16.45 -7.52
CA GLY A 227 20.45 17.15 -7.07
C GLY A 227 21.44 16.27 -6.28
N GLN A 228 20.95 15.24 -5.59
CA GLN A 228 21.79 14.28 -4.86
C GLN A 228 22.44 13.22 -5.76
N ALA A 229 21.85 12.93 -6.91
CA ALA A 229 22.39 11.97 -7.89
C ALA A 229 23.59 12.52 -8.71
N VAL A 230 23.84 13.83 -8.66
CA VAL A 230 24.89 14.52 -9.43
C VAL A 230 26.10 14.91 -8.56
N ALA A 231 26.01 14.76 -7.25
CA ALA A 231 27.06 15.06 -6.27
C ALA A 231 27.82 13.80 -5.85
#